data_9cf6730d473e90355369a4f1e754bff0
#
_entry.id   9cf6730d473e90355369a4f1e754bff0
#
_cell.length_a   1.000
_cell.length_b   1.000
_cell.length_c   1.000
_cell.angle_alpha   90.00
_cell.angle_beta   90.00
_cell.angle_gamma   90.00
#
_symmetry.space_group_name_H-M   'P 1'
#
loop_
_entity.id
_entity.type
_entity.pdbx_description
1 polymer ?
#
loop_
_entity_poly.entity_id
_entity_poly.type
_entity_poly.pdbx_seq_one_letter_code
_entity_poly.pdbx_strand_id
1 'polypeptide(L)'
;MIFKSTFSIFLLIIASIVISFGGLIMRNISHADAWQIIFFRSLSFVIVMSIILCQQYKQSTFRKIQNIGYVGIAGGFFLMLAHIFYVHSFANTSIGNTLFTLSSIPFITAILAFIFLKEKIKLRKIMIMLFGLFGIIIMIYDGLETDGLYGNIMALFCATSFSFYTLIMRKYRKTDMIPTLLISGILLCLVTFIINFNDLIIPIRDILLCFLWGGILSAFVNII
;
A
#
# COMPACT_ATOMS: atom_id res chain seq x y z
N MET A 1 29.99 6.80 2.45
CA MET A 1 28.62 7.26 2.09
C MET A 1 28.08 6.56 0.85
N ILE A 2 28.88 6.31 -0.17
CA ILE A 2 28.49 5.67 -1.44
C ILE A 2 28.00 4.22 -1.25
N PHE A 3 28.66 3.41 -0.43
CA PHE A 3 28.27 2.00 -0.16
C PHE A 3 26.86 1.86 0.47
N LYS A 4 26.46 2.77 1.36
CA LYS A 4 25.09 2.76 1.92
C LYS A 4 24.03 3.09 0.87
N SER A 5 24.33 3.98 -0.07
CA SER A 5 23.43 4.36 -1.16
C SER A 5 23.21 3.20 -2.15
N THR A 6 24.28 2.51 -2.55
CA THR A 6 24.21 1.37 -3.49
C THR A 6 23.44 0.19 -2.89
N PHE A 7 23.66 -0.12 -1.61
CA PHE A 7 22.94 -1.16 -0.91
C PHE A 7 21.43 -0.84 -0.80
N SER A 8 21.07 0.41 -0.51
CA SER A 8 19.66 0.82 -0.47
C SER A 8 18.99 0.72 -1.85
N ILE A 9 19.70 1.05 -2.93
CA ILE A 9 19.18 0.88 -4.29
C ILE A 9 18.94 -0.60 -4.60
N PHE A 10 19.87 -1.47 -4.23
CA PHE A 10 19.72 -2.92 -4.43
C PHE A 10 18.50 -3.48 -3.67
N LEU A 11 18.30 -3.05 -2.41
CA LEU A 11 17.12 -3.42 -1.63
C LEU A 11 15.82 -2.95 -2.28
N LEU A 12 15.79 -1.72 -2.81
CA LEU A 12 14.61 -1.20 -3.52
C LEU A 12 14.30 -2.00 -4.79
N ILE A 13 15.32 -2.45 -5.53
CA ILE A 13 15.11 -3.32 -6.69
C ILE A 13 14.50 -4.64 -6.26
N ILE A 14 15.03 -5.27 -5.22
CA ILE A 14 14.47 -6.53 -4.68
C ILE A 14 13.02 -6.31 -4.23
N ALA A 15 12.74 -5.24 -3.48
CA ALA A 15 11.39 -4.91 -3.02
C ALA A 15 10.43 -4.74 -4.20
N SER A 16 10.86 -4.09 -5.29
CA SER A 16 10.05 -3.91 -6.50
C SER A 16 9.74 -5.24 -7.20
N ILE A 17 10.71 -6.15 -7.27
CA ILE A 17 10.53 -7.50 -7.82
C ILE A 17 9.52 -8.27 -6.94
N VAL A 18 9.68 -8.21 -5.61
CA VAL A 18 8.79 -8.91 -4.67
C VAL A 18 7.35 -8.38 -4.77
N ILE A 19 7.16 -7.06 -4.88
CA ILE A 19 5.82 -6.47 -5.07
C ILE A 19 5.16 -6.99 -6.36
N SER A 20 5.92 -7.17 -7.43
CA SER A 20 5.40 -7.64 -8.72
C SER A 20 4.73 -9.02 -8.62
N PHE A 21 5.16 -9.87 -7.68
CA PHE A 21 4.49 -11.16 -7.43
C PHE A 21 3.07 -11.01 -6.87
N GLY A 22 2.73 -9.85 -6.28
CA GLY A 22 1.38 -9.57 -5.79
C GLY A 22 0.30 -9.70 -6.87
N GLY A 23 0.57 -9.19 -8.08
CA GLY A 23 -0.31 -9.33 -9.23
C GLY A 23 -0.48 -10.79 -9.68
N LEU A 24 0.63 -11.56 -9.67
CA LEU A 24 0.59 -12.99 -10.01
C LEU A 24 -0.26 -13.77 -9.00
N ILE A 25 -0.11 -13.49 -7.70
CA ILE A 25 -0.89 -14.13 -6.64
C ILE A 25 -2.36 -13.80 -6.80
N MET A 26 -2.70 -12.52 -6.98
CA MET A 26 -4.08 -12.09 -7.19
C MET A 26 -4.75 -12.83 -8.34
N ARG A 27 -4.03 -13.06 -9.43
CA ARG A 27 -4.54 -13.77 -10.61
C ARG A 27 -4.79 -15.26 -10.36
N ASN A 28 -4.14 -15.85 -9.36
CA ASN A 28 -4.29 -17.26 -8.97
C ASN A 28 -5.36 -17.49 -7.89
N ILE A 29 -5.90 -16.44 -7.28
CA ILE A 29 -7.04 -16.49 -6.37
C ILE A 29 -8.30 -16.54 -7.23
N SER A 30 -9.09 -17.61 -7.11
CA SER A 30 -10.20 -17.86 -8.05
C SER A 30 -11.58 -17.90 -7.39
N HIS A 31 -11.64 -18.07 -6.06
CA HIS A 31 -12.92 -18.29 -5.35
C HIS A 31 -13.18 -17.27 -4.23
N ALA A 32 -12.18 -16.42 -3.90
CA ALA A 32 -12.34 -15.39 -2.88
C ALA A 32 -12.72 -14.05 -3.53
N ASP A 33 -13.66 -13.34 -2.93
CA ASP A 33 -13.99 -11.96 -3.32
C ASP A 33 -12.95 -10.95 -2.78
N ALA A 34 -13.05 -9.70 -3.23
CA ALA A 34 -12.09 -8.66 -2.85
C ALA A 34 -12.02 -8.44 -1.33
N TRP A 35 -13.14 -8.50 -0.62
CA TRP A 35 -13.20 -8.27 0.82
C TRP A 35 -12.60 -9.44 1.62
N GLN A 36 -12.86 -10.68 1.18
CA GLN A 36 -12.25 -11.89 1.75
C GLN A 36 -10.73 -11.87 1.56
N ILE A 37 -10.26 -11.51 0.36
CA ILE A 37 -8.82 -11.35 0.08
C ILE A 37 -8.19 -10.32 1.02
N ILE A 38 -8.82 -9.15 1.18
CA ILE A 38 -8.32 -8.09 2.06
C ILE A 38 -8.25 -8.60 3.50
N PHE A 39 -9.26 -9.30 3.99
CA PHE A 39 -9.29 -9.84 5.35
C PHE A 39 -8.12 -10.81 5.61
N PHE A 40 -8.02 -11.89 4.83
CA PHE A 40 -6.98 -12.90 5.06
C PHE A 40 -5.56 -12.34 4.84
N ARG A 41 -5.41 -11.46 3.86
CA ARG A 41 -4.14 -10.76 3.63
C ARG A 41 -3.77 -9.84 4.79
N SER A 42 -4.72 -9.08 5.34
CA SER A 42 -4.45 -8.20 6.48
C SER A 42 -4.17 -8.98 7.77
N LEU A 43 -4.89 -10.07 7.99
CA LEU A 43 -4.67 -10.96 9.13
C LEU A 43 -3.24 -11.53 9.11
N SER A 44 -2.82 -12.04 7.97
CA SER A 44 -1.46 -12.52 7.76
C SER A 44 -0.42 -11.41 8.00
N PHE A 45 -0.66 -10.21 7.46
CA PHE A 45 0.22 -9.06 7.65
C PHE A 45 0.35 -8.65 9.12
N VAL A 46 -0.77 -8.61 9.87
CA VAL A 46 -0.78 -8.29 11.30
C VAL A 46 0.02 -9.31 12.10
N ILE A 47 -0.15 -10.61 11.81
CA ILE A 47 0.59 -11.67 12.50
C ILE A 47 2.10 -11.50 12.29
N VAL A 48 2.53 -11.38 11.04
CA VAL A 48 3.96 -11.28 10.72
C VAL A 48 4.55 -9.97 11.25
N MET A 49 3.87 -8.84 11.08
CA MET A 49 4.34 -7.55 11.60
C MET A 49 4.39 -7.51 13.12
N SER A 50 3.45 -8.17 13.81
CA SER A 50 3.51 -8.30 15.28
C SER A 50 4.73 -9.06 15.73
N ILE A 51 5.06 -10.17 15.09
CA ILE A 51 6.27 -10.97 15.39
C ILE A 51 7.52 -10.11 15.18
N ILE A 52 7.62 -9.41 14.05
CA ILE A 52 8.78 -8.57 13.70
C ILE A 52 8.95 -7.44 14.71
N LEU A 53 7.86 -6.72 15.04
CA LEU A 53 7.92 -5.64 16.01
C LEU A 53 8.26 -6.13 17.41
N CYS A 54 7.74 -7.28 17.82
CA CYS A 54 8.11 -7.89 19.09
C CYS A 54 9.60 -8.29 19.15
N GLN A 55 10.16 -8.79 18.06
CA GLN A 55 11.59 -9.10 17.96
C GLN A 55 12.46 -7.83 17.96
N GLN A 56 12.03 -6.79 17.23
CA GLN A 56 12.79 -5.55 17.08
C GLN A 56 12.76 -4.68 18.35
N TYR A 57 11.59 -4.53 18.99
CA TYR A 57 11.41 -3.62 20.13
C TYR A 57 11.30 -4.33 21.49
N LYS A 58 11.20 -5.66 21.49
CA LYS A 58 11.09 -6.48 22.72
C LYS A 58 10.01 -5.91 23.66
N GLN A 59 10.36 -5.64 24.91
CA GLN A 59 9.43 -5.12 25.93
C GLN A 59 8.94 -3.68 25.66
N SER A 60 9.56 -2.95 24.74
CA SER A 60 9.19 -1.55 24.43
C SER A 60 8.16 -1.42 23.31
N THR A 61 7.70 -2.52 22.69
CA THR A 61 6.77 -2.51 21.55
C THR A 61 5.51 -1.70 21.84
N PHE A 62 4.86 -1.92 22.97
CA PHE A 62 3.63 -1.23 23.34
C PHE A 62 3.84 0.27 23.54
N ARG A 63 4.93 0.66 24.21
CA ARG A 63 5.29 2.08 24.37
C ARG A 63 5.58 2.77 23.03
N LYS A 64 6.20 2.05 22.11
CA LYS A 64 6.46 2.59 20.75
C LYS A 64 5.18 2.85 19.98
N ILE A 65 4.20 1.93 20.05
CA ILE A 65 2.89 2.11 19.44
C ILE A 65 2.16 3.31 20.06
N GLN A 66 2.19 3.46 21.39
CA GLN A 66 1.57 4.60 22.07
C GLN A 66 2.23 5.94 21.73
N ASN A 67 3.56 5.97 21.61
CA ASN A 67 4.32 7.21 21.36
C ASN A 67 4.08 7.81 19.98
N ILE A 68 3.58 7.04 19.01
CA ILE A 68 3.22 7.55 17.67
C ILE A 68 1.95 8.41 17.73
N GLY A 69 1.07 8.16 18.72
CA GLY A 69 -0.13 8.95 18.96
C GLY A 69 -1.06 9.07 17.76
N TYR A 70 -1.78 10.18 17.67
CA TYR A 70 -2.77 10.43 16.60
C TYR A 70 -2.17 10.43 15.19
N VAL A 71 -0.89 10.76 15.07
CA VAL A 71 -0.20 10.79 13.78
C VAL A 71 -0.07 9.38 13.20
N GLY A 72 0.25 8.40 14.04
CA GLY A 72 0.31 7.00 13.62
C GLY A 72 -1.06 6.45 13.24
N ILE A 73 -2.12 6.85 13.96
CA ILE A 73 -3.49 6.46 13.62
C ILE A 73 -3.90 7.06 12.27
N ALA A 74 -3.63 8.34 12.04
CA ALA A 74 -3.92 9.00 10.77
C ALA A 74 -3.13 8.36 9.60
N GLY A 75 -1.83 8.08 9.79
CA GLY A 75 -1.03 7.37 8.80
C GLY A 75 -1.56 5.96 8.55
N GLY A 76 -1.90 5.22 9.61
CA GLY A 76 -2.49 3.89 9.54
C GLY A 76 -3.84 3.88 8.80
N PHE A 77 -4.67 4.89 9.02
CA PHE A 77 -5.95 5.05 8.34
C PHE A 77 -5.77 5.26 6.82
N PHE A 78 -4.91 6.17 6.40
CA PHE A 78 -4.65 6.37 4.97
C PHE A 78 -4.02 5.16 4.31
N LEU A 79 -3.15 4.44 5.02
CA LEU A 79 -2.57 3.21 4.50
C LEU A 79 -3.60 2.08 4.41
N MET A 80 -4.52 1.99 5.38
CA MET A 80 -5.67 1.06 5.34
C MET A 80 -6.52 1.34 4.09
N LEU A 81 -6.90 2.59 3.85
CA LEU A 81 -7.67 2.97 2.66
C LEU A 81 -6.93 2.60 1.37
N ALA A 82 -5.63 2.87 1.32
CA ALA A 82 -4.81 2.50 0.16
C ALA A 82 -4.86 1.00 -0.12
N HIS A 83 -4.80 0.15 0.91
CA HIS A 83 -4.88 -1.30 0.77
C HIS A 83 -6.26 -1.79 0.30
N ILE A 84 -7.35 -1.18 0.79
CA ILE A 84 -8.71 -1.49 0.32
C ILE A 84 -8.82 -1.18 -1.17
N PHE A 85 -8.50 0.04 -1.56
CA PHE A 85 -8.59 0.49 -2.95
C PHE A 85 -7.67 -0.30 -3.89
N TYR A 86 -6.50 -0.71 -3.41
CA TYR A 86 -5.55 -1.52 -4.16
C TYR A 86 -6.14 -2.88 -4.58
N VAL A 87 -6.72 -3.61 -3.65
CA VAL A 87 -7.30 -4.92 -3.95
C VAL A 87 -8.55 -4.78 -4.80
N HIS A 88 -9.41 -3.79 -4.53
CA HIS A 88 -10.57 -3.51 -5.37
C HIS A 88 -10.18 -3.11 -6.80
N SER A 89 -9.09 -2.36 -6.97
CA SER A 89 -8.56 -2.06 -8.30
C SER A 89 -8.14 -3.34 -9.01
N PHE A 90 -7.35 -4.19 -8.38
CA PHE A 90 -6.89 -5.45 -8.97
C PHE A 90 -8.02 -6.42 -9.33
N ALA A 91 -9.12 -6.39 -8.57
CA ALA A 91 -10.29 -7.22 -8.81
C ALA A 91 -11.15 -6.73 -10.00
N ASN A 92 -11.08 -5.41 -10.34
CA ASN A 92 -12.04 -4.78 -11.27
C ASN A 92 -11.37 -4.11 -12.48
N THR A 93 -10.06 -4.21 -12.65
CA THR A 93 -9.35 -3.77 -13.86
C THR A 93 -8.12 -4.63 -14.09
N SER A 94 -7.39 -4.41 -15.18
CA SER A 94 -6.16 -5.13 -15.43
C SER A 94 -5.07 -4.77 -14.40
N ILE A 95 -4.24 -5.75 -14.05
CA ILE A 95 -3.09 -5.53 -13.15
C ILE A 95 -2.17 -4.44 -13.71
N GLY A 96 -1.99 -4.42 -15.05
CA GLY A 96 -1.20 -3.40 -15.75
C GLY A 96 -1.77 -2.00 -15.52
N ASN A 97 -3.09 -1.82 -15.68
CA ASN A 97 -3.78 -0.54 -15.47
C ASN A 97 -3.63 -0.06 -14.02
N THR A 98 -3.81 -0.94 -13.06
CA THR A 98 -3.61 -0.60 -11.65
C THR A 98 -2.18 -0.15 -11.37
N LEU A 99 -1.18 -0.93 -11.76
CA LEU A 99 0.23 -0.62 -11.48
C LEU A 99 0.69 0.66 -12.19
N PHE A 100 0.21 0.88 -13.42
CA PHE A 100 0.50 2.11 -14.14
C PHE A 100 -0.11 3.32 -13.46
N THR A 101 -1.38 3.24 -13.04
CA THR A 101 -2.03 4.33 -12.28
C THR A 101 -1.32 4.59 -10.96
N LEU A 102 -0.84 3.56 -10.26
CA LEU A 102 -0.05 3.69 -9.04
C LEU A 102 1.31 4.36 -9.28
N SER A 103 1.85 4.35 -10.49
CA SER A 103 3.04 5.11 -10.82
C SER A 103 2.85 6.63 -10.68
N SER A 104 1.60 7.11 -10.53
CA SER A 104 1.27 8.50 -10.20
C SER A 104 1.57 8.90 -8.75
N ILE A 105 1.78 7.94 -7.83
CA ILE A 105 2.03 8.20 -6.41
C ILE A 105 3.11 9.28 -6.18
N PRO A 106 4.30 9.24 -6.82
CA PRO A 106 5.32 10.27 -6.62
C PRO A 106 4.84 11.67 -7.04
N PHE A 107 3.97 11.75 -8.06
CA PHE A 107 3.43 13.02 -8.56
C PHE A 107 2.42 13.58 -7.57
N ILE A 108 1.44 12.78 -7.15
CA ILE A 108 0.44 13.18 -6.17
C ILE A 108 1.13 13.56 -4.85
N THR A 109 2.10 12.76 -4.39
CA THR A 109 2.87 13.05 -3.18
C THR A 109 3.62 14.38 -3.29
N ALA A 110 4.20 14.71 -4.44
CA ALA A 110 4.89 15.98 -4.65
C ALA A 110 3.93 17.18 -4.62
N ILE A 111 2.74 17.06 -5.21
CA ILE A 111 1.69 18.09 -5.14
C ILE A 111 1.24 18.29 -3.70
N LEU A 112 0.96 17.20 -2.98
CA LEU A 112 0.57 17.27 -1.56
C LEU A 112 1.68 17.87 -0.70
N ALA A 113 2.96 17.54 -0.95
CA ALA A 113 4.09 18.13 -0.25
C ALA A 113 4.23 19.64 -0.52
N PHE A 114 3.96 20.09 -1.74
CA PHE A 114 3.92 21.51 -2.06
C PHE A 114 2.79 22.22 -1.28
N ILE A 115 1.58 21.67 -1.25
CA ILE A 115 0.42 22.27 -0.59
C ILE A 115 0.58 22.27 0.94
N PHE A 116 0.87 21.11 1.53
CA PHE A 116 0.85 20.91 2.98
C PHE A 116 2.19 21.17 3.68
N LEU A 117 3.31 20.88 3.02
CA LEU A 117 4.64 21.10 3.59
C LEU A 117 5.30 22.38 3.07
N LYS A 118 4.64 23.10 2.13
CA LYS A 118 5.14 24.31 1.47
C LYS A 118 6.53 24.11 0.84
N GLU A 119 6.81 22.89 0.35
CA GLU A 119 8.07 22.59 -0.32
C GLU A 119 8.07 23.14 -1.74
N LYS A 120 9.14 23.82 -2.14
CA LYS A 120 9.28 24.35 -3.51
C LYS A 120 9.48 23.19 -4.51
N ILE A 121 8.64 23.10 -5.52
CA ILE A 121 8.80 22.13 -6.61
C ILE A 121 9.61 22.82 -7.73
N LYS A 122 10.74 22.19 -8.13
CA LYS A 122 11.53 22.69 -9.27
C LYS A 122 10.74 22.52 -10.56
N LEU A 123 10.81 23.50 -11.46
CA LEU A 123 10.10 23.51 -12.75
C LEU A 123 10.33 22.20 -13.53
N ARG A 124 11.54 21.67 -13.55
CA ARG A 124 11.87 20.38 -14.18
C ARG A 124 11.02 19.20 -13.63
N LYS A 125 10.72 19.19 -12.31
CA LYS A 125 9.85 18.17 -11.73
C LYS A 125 8.42 18.34 -12.21
N ILE A 126 7.92 19.58 -12.31
CA ILE A 126 6.56 19.87 -12.83
C ILE A 126 6.41 19.34 -14.26
N MET A 127 7.38 19.57 -15.12
CA MET A 127 7.35 19.07 -16.51
C MET A 127 7.26 17.54 -16.56
N ILE A 128 8.09 16.85 -15.77
CA ILE A 128 8.06 15.37 -15.70
C ILE A 128 6.70 14.87 -15.16
N MET A 129 6.13 15.59 -14.18
CA MET A 129 4.81 15.27 -13.63
C MET A 129 3.70 15.42 -14.67
N LEU A 130 3.73 16.47 -15.48
CA LEU A 130 2.76 16.69 -16.56
C LEU A 130 2.83 15.58 -17.61
N PHE A 131 4.02 15.15 -18.01
CA PHE A 131 4.20 14.02 -18.91
C PHE A 131 3.64 12.72 -18.34
N GLY A 132 3.88 12.44 -17.04
CA GLY A 132 3.32 11.27 -16.38
C GLY A 132 1.80 11.30 -16.30
N LEU A 133 1.21 12.46 -15.95
CA LEU A 133 -0.24 12.64 -15.91
C LEU A 133 -0.87 12.46 -17.31
N PHE A 134 -0.21 12.94 -18.36
CA PHE A 134 -0.68 12.75 -19.73
C PHE A 134 -0.76 11.26 -20.11
N GLY A 135 0.26 10.47 -19.74
CA GLY A 135 0.22 9.01 -19.93
C GLY A 135 -0.93 8.34 -19.18
N ILE A 136 -1.21 8.76 -17.94
CA ILE A 136 -2.33 8.23 -17.13
C ILE A 136 -3.67 8.57 -17.77
N ILE A 137 -3.83 9.80 -18.29
CA ILE A 137 -5.07 10.24 -18.97
C ILE A 137 -5.33 9.40 -20.22
N ILE A 138 -4.32 9.15 -21.06
CA ILE A 138 -4.46 8.29 -22.25
C ILE A 138 -4.94 6.91 -21.85
N MET A 139 -4.37 6.33 -20.81
CA MET A 139 -4.68 5.00 -20.36
C MET A 139 -6.08 4.88 -19.75
N ILE A 140 -6.51 5.89 -18.96
CA ILE A 140 -7.88 5.93 -18.43
C ILE A 140 -8.87 6.04 -19.61
N TYR A 141 -8.55 6.81 -20.64
CA TYR A 141 -9.39 6.96 -21.83
C TYR A 141 -9.56 5.62 -22.56
N ASP A 142 -8.48 4.88 -22.76
CA ASP A 142 -8.50 3.54 -23.35
C ASP A 142 -9.27 2.53 -22.47
N GLY A 143 -9.19 2.66 -21.16
CA GLY A 143 -9.94 1.84 -20.18
C GLY A 143 -11.43 2.20 -20.05
N LEU A 144 -11.89 3.32 -20.63
CA LEU A 144 -13.32 3.65 -20.68
C LEU A 144 -14.09 2.79 -21.69
N GLU A 145 -13.41 2.27 -22.70
CA GLU A 145 -13.99 1.35 -23.69
C GLU A 145 -14.09 -0.10 -23.18
N THR A 146 -13.42 -0.41 -22.09
CA THR A 146 -13.46 -1.71 -21.38
C THR A 146 -14.08 -1.51 -20.00
N ASP A 147 -14.88 -2.43 -19.50
CA ASP A 147 -15.60 -2.38 -18.20
C ASP A 147 -14.73 -2.15 -16.94
N GLY A 148 -13.55 -1.57 -17.10
CA GLY A 148 -12.54 -1.37 -16.05
C GLY A 148 -12.57 0.00 -15.34
N LEU A 149 -13.55 0.88 -15.62
CA LEU A 149 -13.60 2.23 -15.06
C LEU A 149 -13.59 2.25 -13.52
N TYR A 150 -14.39 1.39 -12.90
CA TYR A 150 -14.43 1.28 -11.44
C TYR A 150 -13.05 0.93 -10.86
N GLY A 151 -12.36 -0.06 -11.44
CA GLY A 151 -11.02 -0.47 -11.00
C GLY A 151 -9.98 0.65 -11.18
N ASN A 152 -10.06 1.42 -12.27
CA ASN A 152 -9.16 2.55 -12.52
C ASN A 152 -9.39 3.71 -11.52
N ILE A 153 -10.65 3.98 -11.15
CA ILE A 153 -11.00 4.94 -10.10
C ILE A 153 -10.46 4.48 -8.74
N MET A 154 -10.60 3.19 -8.42
CA MET A 154 -10.02 2.61 -7.20
C MET A 154 -8.49 2.74 -7.18
N ALA A 155 -7.80 2.56 -8.32
CA ALA A 155 -6.37 2.79 -8.42
C ALA A 155 -5.97 4.24 -8.10
N LEU A 156 -6.75 5.23 -8.56
CA LEU A 156 -6.52 6.65 -8.24
C LEU A 156 -6.73 6.96 -6.75
N PHE A 157 -7.80 6.41 -6.16
CA PHE A 157 -8.01 6.54 -4.71
C PHE A 157 -6.91 5.86 -3.90
N CYS A 158 -6.41 4.70 -4.36
CA CYS A 158 -5.26 4.04 -3.77
C CYS A 158 -4.02 4.95 -3.83
N ALA A 159 -3.68 5.47 -5.01
CA ALA A 159 -2.53 6.35 -5.21
C ALA A 159 -2.62 7.61 -4.33
N THR A 160 -3.80 8.20 -4.23
CA THR A 160 -4.04 9.39 -3.41
C THR A 160 -3.89 9.08 -1.91
N SER A 161 -4.52 8.02 -1.43
CA SER A 161 -4.45 7.60 -0.03
C SER A 161 -3.02 7.23 0.37
N PHE A 162 -2.30 6.49 -0.48
CA PHE A 162 -0.90 6.15 -0.25
C PHE A 162 0.00 7.39 -0.26
N SER A 163 -0.32 8.40 -1.08
CA SER A 163 0.40 9.68 -1.10
C SER A 163 0.21 10.47 0.21
N PHE A 164 -0.99 10.48 0.79
CA PHE A 164 -1.23 11.07 2.11
C PHE A 164 -0.44 10.33 3.20
N TYR A 165 -0.45 9.00 3.19
CA TYR A 165 0.38 8.21 4.09
C TYR A 165 1.86 8.59 3.97
N THR A 166 2.40 8.63 2.75
CA THR A 166 3.79 9.00 2.47
C THR A 166 4.12 10.42 2.94
N LEU A 167 3.17 11.36 2.78
CA LEU A 167 3.32 12.73 3.26
C LEU A 167 3.44 12.80 4.78
N ILE A 168 2.61 12.02 5.50
CA ILE A 168 2.67 11.92 6.97
C ILE A 168 4.02 11.35 7.40
N MET A 169 4.47 10.24 6.79
CA MET A 169 5.78 9.64 7.04
C MET A 169 6.91 10.65 6.84
N ARG A 170 6.85 11.42 5.77
CA ARG A 170 7.85 12.45 5.45
C ARG A 170 7.88 13.59 6.46
N LYS A 171 6.71 14.07 6.88
CA LYS A 171 6.58 15.14 7.88
C LYS A 171 7.16 14.73 9.23
N TYR A 172 6.92 13.49 9.63
CA TYR A 172 7.31 12.96 10.94
C TYR A 172 8.52 12.00 10.88
N ARG A 173 9.41 12.18 9.89
CA ARG A 173 10.59 11.33 9.65
C ARG A 173 11.57 11.18 10.84
N LYS A 174 11.44 12.01 11.86
CA LYS A 174 12.25 11.91 13.10
C LYS A 174 11.69 10.91 14.10
N THR A 175 10.43 10.54 13.95
CA THR A 175 9.74 9.56 14.79
C THR A 175 9.80 8.21 14.10
N ASP A 176 9.97 7.17 14.89
CA ASP A 176 9.91 5.81 14.38
C ASP A 176 8.45 5.46 14.06
N MET A 177 8.14 5.43 12.77
CA MET A 177 6.78 5.23 12.27
C MET A 177 6.50 3.79 11.81
N ILE A 178 7.42 2.85 12.00
CA ILE A 178 7.22 1.44 11.62
C ILE A 178 5.96 0.84 12.28
N PRO A 179 5.63 1.12 13.57
CA PRO A 179 4.40 0.61 14.16
C PRO A 179 3.10 1.11 13.50
N THR A 180 3.14 2.18 12.68
CA THR A 180 2.00 2.62 11.87
C THR A 180 1.52 1.54 10.89
N LEU A 181 2.45 0.70 10.40
CA LEU A 181 2.13 -0.44 9.55
C LEU A 181 1.24 -1.45 10.28
N LEU A 182 1.56 -1.74 11.54
CA LEU A 182 0.74 -2.63 12.36
C LEU A 182 -0.64 -2.02 12.63
N ILE A 183 -0.71 -0.71 12.94
CA ILE A 183 -1.98 0.00 13.14
C ILE A 183 -2.84 -0.11 11.88
N SER A 184 -2.27 0.11 10.69
CA SER A 184 -3.01 0.00 9.43
C SER A 184 -3.54 -1.42 9.20
N GLY A 185 -2.73 -2.44 9.49
CA GLY A 185 -3.13 -3.84 9.38
C GLY A 185 -4.28 -4.20 10.32
N ILE A 186 -4.21 -3.76 11.59
CA ILE A 186 -5.28 -3.97 12.58
C ILE A 186 -6.57 -3.29 12.15
N LEU A 187 -6.51 -2.00 11.74
CA LEU A 187 -7.67 -1.27 11.27
C LEU A 187 -8.29 -1.95 10.04
N LEU A 188 -7.47 -2.40 9.10
CA LEU A 188 -7.89 -3.11 7.91
C LEU A 188 -8.60 -4.43 8.26
N CYS A 189 -8.01 -5.21 9.15
CA CYS A 189 -8.56 -6.48 9.61
C CYS A 189 -9.91 -6.27 10.32
N LEU A 190 -10.03 -5.26 11.17
CA LEU A 190 -11.27 -4.94 11.87
C LEU A 190 -12.38 -4.51 10.91
N VAL A 191 -12.09 -3.59 9.98
CA VAL A 191 -13.08 -3.11 9.02
C VAL A 191 -13.57 -4.26 8.12
N THR A 192 -12.65 -5.05 7.59
CA THR A 192 -13.02 -6.15 6.70
C THR A 192 -13.71 -7.30 7.42
N PHE A 193 -13.37 -7.55 8.70
CA PHE A 193 -14.08 -8.51 9.53
C PHE A 193 -15.54 -8.09 9.75
N ILE A 194 -15.80 -6.80 10.03
CA ILE A 194 -17.17 -6.29 10.22
C ILE A 194 -17.99 -6.40 8.92
N ILE A 195 -17.37 -6.09 7.78
CA ILE A 195 -18.06 -6.14 6.48
C ILE A 195 -18.38 -7.58 6.07
N ASN A 196 -17.48 -8.52 6.31
CA ASN A 196 -17.57 -9.91 5.81
C ASN A 196 -17.87 -10.93 6.91
N PHE A 197 -18.44 -10.51 8.02
CA PHE A 197 -18.66 -11.37 9.19
C PHE A 197 -19.36 -12.70 8.87
N ASN A 198 -20.29 -12.68 7.93
CA ASN A 198 -21.10 -13.85 7.57
C ASN A 198 -20.50 -14.71 6.44
N ASP A 199 -19.45 -14.25 5.77
CA ASP A 199 -18.89 -14.91 4.59
C ASP A 199 -17.36 -14.92 4.59
N LEU A 200 -16.79 -15.66 5.55
CA LEU A 200 -15.33 -15.82 5.71
C LEU A 200 -14.81 -17.17 5.21
N ILE A 201 -15.69 -18.00 4.61
CA ILE A 201 -15.30 -19.35 4.19
C ILE A 201 -14.77 -19.29 2.75
N ILE A 202 -13.47 -19.51 2.59
CA ILE A 202 -12.81 -19.64 1.30
C ILE A 202 -11.92 -20.88 1.25
N PRO A 203 -11.58 -21.39 0.05
CA PRO A 203 -10.69 -22.54 -0.09
C PRO A 203 -9.34 -22.32 0.58
N ILE A 204 -8.78 -23.35 1.19
CA ILE A 204 -7.48 -23.29 1.88
C ILE A 204 -6.35 -22.80 0.97
N ARG A 205 -6.42 -23.10 -0.32
CA ARG A 205 -5.47 -22.62 -1.32
C ARG A 205 -5.45 -21.09 -1.39
N ASP A 206 -6.63 -20.46 -1.43
CA ASP A 206 -6.76 -19.01 -1.53
C ASP A 206 -6.32 -18.34 -0.22
N ILE A 207 -6.60 -18.96 0.95
CA ILE A 207 -6.06 -18.54 2.25
C ILE A 207 -4.53 -18.53 2.22
N LEU A 208 -3.89 -19.61 1.78
CA LEU A 208 -2.44 -19.71 1.71
C LEU A 208 -1.81 -18.66 0.78
N LEU A 209 -2.46 -18.40 -0.37
CA LEU A 209 -2.03 -17.34 -1.29
C LEU A 209 -2.14 -15.94 -0.64
N CYS A 210 -3.23 -15.67 0.07
CA CYS A 210 -3.40 -14.42 0.82
C CYS A 210 -2.36 -14.27 1.94
N PHE A 211 -2.02 -15.35 2.64
CA PHE A 211 -0.99 -15.38 3.67
C PHE A 211 0.42 -15.14 3.09
N LEU A 212 0.73 -15.74 1.96
CA LEU A 212 1.98 -15.48 1.26
C LEU A 212 2.09 -14.01 0.86
N TRP A 213 1.02 -13.46 0.27
CA TRP A 213 1.00 -12.08 -0.21
C TRP A 213 1.05 -11.06 0.93
N GLY A 214 0.16 -11.20 1.93
CA GLY A 214 0.06 -10.27 3.05
C GLY A 214 1.21 -10.41 4.05
N GLY A 215 1.46 -11.62 4.50
CA GLY A 215 2.43 -11.89 5.56
C GLY A 215 3.88 -11.79 5.06
N ILE A 216 4.24 -12.55 4.06
CA ILE A 216 5.63 -12.65 3.63
C ILE A 216 6.01 -11.48 2.71
N LEU A 217 5.33 -11.33 1.57
CA LEU A 217 5.74 -10.35 0.57
C LEU A 217 5.50 -8.91 1.05
N SER A 218 4.31 -8.61 1.60
CA SER A 218 3.99 -7.24 2.03
C SER A 218 4.79 -6.82 3.26
N ALA A 219 4.98 -7.71 4.24
CA ALA A 219 5.79 -7.38 5.43
C ALA A 219 7.26 -7.18 5.07
N PHE A 220 7.83 -8.04 4.22
CA PHE A 220 9.21 -7.91 3.76
C PHE A 220 9.46 -6.57 3.07
N VAL A 221 8.59 -6.20 2.14
CA VAL A 221 8.72 -4.94 1.39
C VAL A 221 8.59 -3.70 2.27
N ASN A 222 7.71 -3.74 3.28
CA ASN A 222 7.50 -2.58 4.15
C ASN A 222 8.59 -2.38 5.22
N ILE A 223 9.47 -3.37 5.41
CA ILE A 223 10.60 -3.29 6.36
C ILE A 223 11.89 -2.82 5.69
N ILE A 224 12.05 -3.09 4.40
CA ILE A 224 13.17 -2.64 3.57
C ILE A 224 13.04 -1.15 3.26
#